data_8d948727a9bf5d81a86dcdafc89a3fc7
#
_entry.id   8d948727a9bf5d81a86dcdafc89a3fc7
#
_cell.length_a   1.000
_cell.length_b   1.000
_cell.length_c   1.000
_cell.angle_alpha   90.00
_cell.angle_beta   90.00
_cell.angle_gamma   90.00
#
_symmetry.space_group_name_H-M   'P 1'
#
loop_
_entity.id
_entity.type
_entity.pdbx_description
1 polymer ?
#
loop_
_entity_poly.entity_id
_entity_poly.type
_entity_poly.pdbx_seq_one_letter_code
_entity_poly.pdbx_strand_id
1 'polypeptide(L)'
;MNIPETYDYLVRARRNLWTALERVPDEVLSSKLLDGDRFHCIKDLVFHVVATEDFWIREEILREQPVRQTISALKDTKGGPVFSGSPLEMLLDYWRLVEQSTLAYLPTLDDGELKRVVTVHDRPGQRFTVDGLLWNVMFHEMRHTSQMTVLLRTQGIKPPALDLYYYLPIAAASA
;
A
#
# COMPACT_ATOMS: atom_id res chain seq x y z
N MET A 1 -13.93 -13.40 5.11
CA MET A 1 -13.52 -11.98 5.07
C MET A 1 -13.99 -11.37 3.75
N ASN A 2 -14.49 -10.16 3.81
CA ASN A 2 -14.85 -9.33 2.67
C ASN A 2 -13.81 -8.20 2.49
N ILE A 3 -13.99 -7.34 1.48
CA ILE A 3 -13.05 -6.24 1.19
C ILE A 3 -12.86 -5.29 2.39
N PRO A 4 -13.91 -4.73 3.03
CA PRO A 4 -13.74 -3.85 4.18
C PRO A 4 -13.01 -4.50 5.36
N GLU A 5 -13.32 -5.75 5.69
CA GLU A 5 -12.64 -6.50 6.76
C GLU A 5 -11.17 -6.75 6.44
N THR A 6 -10.86 -7.10 5.19
CA THR A 6 -9.49 -7.31 4.75
C THR A 6 -8.69 -6.01 4.76
N TYR A 7 -9.29 -4.91 4.33
CA TYR A 7 -8.65 -3.61 4.37
C TYR A 7 -8.42 -3.11 5.80
N ASP A 8 -9.36 -3.34 6.75
CA ASP A 8 -9.16 -3.04 8.16
C ASP A 8 -7.96 -3.80 8.76
N TYR A 9 -7.82 -5.08 8.42
CA TYR A 9 -6.60 -5.83 8.77
C TYR A 9 -5.34 -5.17 8.20
N LEU A 10 -5.33 -4.80 6.92
CA LEU A 10 -4.17 -4.16 6.29
C LEU A 10 -3.83 -2.81 6.95
N VAL A 11 -4.82 -1.99 7.27
CA VAL A 11 -4.63 -0.72 8.01
C VAL A 11 -3.89 -0.96 9.34
N ARG A 12 -4.32 -1.95 10.11
CA ARG A 12 -3.68 -2.26 11.40
C ARG A 12 -2.27 -2.82 11.23
N ALA A 13 -2.06 -3.71 10.27
CA ALA A 13 -0.76 -4.30 9.95
C ALA A 13 0.23 -3.25 9.43
N ARG A 14 -0.20 -2.38 8.50
CA ARG A 14 0.64 -1.31 7.93
C ARG A 14 1.06 -0.28 8.97
N ARG A 15 0.18 0.09 9.90
CA ARG A 15 0.53 1.03 10.98
C ARG A 15 1.59 0.47 11.92
N ASN A 16 1.57 -0.84 12.18
CA ASN A 16 2.66 -1.50 12.89
C ASN A 16 3.96 -1.50 12.07
N LEU A 17 3.85 -1.68 10.75
CA LEU A 17 5.00 -1.57 9.85
C LEU A 17 5.57 -0.14 9.85
N TRP A 18 4.73 0.90 9.73
CA TRP A 18 5.18 2.29 9.79
C TRP A 18 5.95 2.59 11.07
N THR A 19 5.38 2.22 12.23
CA THR A 19 6.04 2.38 13.54
C THR A 19 7.39 1.66 13.60
N ALA A 20 7.52 0.52 12.93
CA ALA A 20 8.80 -0.18 12.85
C ALA A 20 9.78 0.55 11.93
N LEU A 21 9.34 1.00 10.75
CA LEU A 21 10.19 1.73 9.79
C LEU A 21 10.70 3.08 10.36
N GLU A 22 9.88 3.80 11.14
CA GLU A 22 10.26 5.06 11.79
C GLU A 22 11.42 4.90 12.78
N ARG A 23 11.70 3.67 13.24
CA ARG A 23 12.81 3.35 14.15
C ARG A 23 14.07 2.84 13.44
N VAL A 24 13.98 2.62 12.14
CA VAL A 24 15.09 2.12 11.33
C VAL A 24 15.98 3.29 10.90
N PRO A 25 17.30 3.19 11.02
CA PRO A 25 18.21 4.22 10.52
C PRO A 25 17.98 4.52 9.02
N ASP A 26 18.03 5.78 8.64
CA ASP A 26 17.77 6.22 7.27
C ASP A 26 18.70 5.58 6.25
N GLU A 27 19.95 5.34 6.63
CA GLU A 27 20.97 4.68 5.80
C GLU A 27 20.52 3.27 5.42
N VAL A 28 19.84 2.54 6.32
CA VAL A 28 19.32 1.19 6.04
C VAL A 28 18.14 1.27 5.09
N LEU A 29 17.21 2.21 5.32
CA LEU A 29 16.02 2.40 4.49
C LEU A 29 16.36 2.84 3.07
N SER A 30 17.49 3.55 2.91
CA SER A 30 17.97 4.14 1.66
C SER A 30 19.01 3.29 0.93
N SER A 31 19.58 2.27 1.61
CA SER A 31 20.62 1.43 1.01
C SER A 31 20.10 0.59 -0.14
N LYS A 32 20.96 0.40 -1.15
CA LYS A 32 20.65 -0.52 -2.24
C LYS A 32 20.70 -1.96 -1.75
N LEU A 33 19.55 -2.52 -1.43
CA LEU A 33 19.37 -3.90 -0.94
C LEU A 33 18.88 -4.86 -2.02
N LEU A 34 18.40 -4.33 -3.15
CA LEU A 34 17.87 -5.12 -4.26
C LEU A 34 18.61 -4.77 -5.54
N ASP A 35 18.98 -5.80 -6.29
CA ASP A 35 19.42 -5.67 -7.67
C ASP A 35 18.22 -5.79 -8.62
N GLY A 36 18.13 -4.90 -9.58
CA GLY A 36 17.05 -4.87 -10.57
C GLY A 36 16.71 -3.44 -10.98
N ASP A 37 15.76 -3.34 -11.90
CA ASP A 37 15.43 -2.06 -12.55
C ASP A 37 14.30 -1.28 -11.85
N ARG A 38 13.60 -1.87 -10.85
CA ARG A 38 12.37 -1.30 -10.31
C ARG A 38 12.45 -0.79 -8.88
N PHE A 39 13.13 -1.52 -7.99
CA PHE A 39 13.22 -1.15 -6.57
C PHE A 39 14.63 -1.43 -6.10
N HIS A 40 15.26 -0.45 -5.45
CA HIS A 40 16.61 -0.59 -4.95
C HIS A 40 16.66 -0.63 -3.43
N CYS A 41 15.71 0.03 -2.76
CA CYS A 41 15.71 0.19 -1.30
C CYS A 41 14.30 0.04 -0.71
N ILE A 42 14.22 0.05 0.61
CA ILE A 42 12.93 -0.06 1.33
C ILE A 42 12.04 1.15 1.02
N LYS A 43 12.59 2.36 0.91
CA LYS A 43 11.81 3.56 0.57
C LYS A 43 11.15 3.47 -0.81
N ASP A 44 11.82 2.85 -1.79
CA ASP A 44 11.23 2.61 -3.11
C ASP A 44 10.00 1.70 -3.02
N LEU A 45 10.07 0.66 -2.18
CA LEU A 45 8.92 -0.23 -1.93
C LEU A 45 7.77 0.49 -1.21
N VAL A 46 8.08 1.32 -0.20
CA VAL A 46 7.08 2.15 0.50
C VAL A 46 6.33 3.02 -0.52
N PHE A 47 7.06 3.78 -1.34
CA PHE A 47 6.43 4.60 -2.37
C PHE A 47 5.61 3.77 -3.36
N HIS A 48 6.15 2.65 -3.82
CA HIS A 48 5.47 1.80 -4.81
C HIS A 48 4.14 1.26 -4.30
N VAL A 49 4.07 0.81 -3.06
CA VAL A 49 2.82 0.30 -2.47
C VAL A 49 1.77 1.39 -2.45
N VAL A 50 2.09 2.54 -1.89
CA VAL A 50 1.11 3.63 -1.78
C VAL A 50 0.72 4.21 -3.15
N ALA A 51 1.67 4.37 -4.08
CA ALA A 51 1.37 4.87 -5.41
C ALA A 51 0.50 3.90 -6.22
N THR A 52 0.61 2.60 -5.97
CA THR A 52 -0.25 1.58 -6.60
C THR A 52 -1.67 1.64 -6.04
N GLU A 53 -1.84 1.81 -4.73
CA GLU A 53 -3.17 1.99 -4.11
C GLU A 53 -3.84 3.26 -4.65
N ASP A 54 -3.13 4.40 -4.64
CA ASP A 54 -3.60 5.69 -5.14
C ASP A 54 -4.01 5.61 -6.62
N PHE A 55 -3.20 4.97 -7.46
CA PHE A 55 -3.49 4.76 -8.88
C PHE A 55 -4.76 3.93 -9.08
N TRP A 56 -4.85 2.75 -8.48
CA TRP A 56 -5.98 1.87 -8.74
C TRP A 56 -7.29 2.41 -8.18
N ILE A 57 -7.28 2.95 -6.96
CA ILE A 57 -8.52 3.41 -6.30
C ILE A 57 -8.93 4.78 -6.83
N ARG A 58 -8.06 5.79 -6.74
CA ARG A 58 -8.46 7.13 -7.12
C ARG A 58 -8.50 7.36 -8.62
N GLU A 59 -7.45 6.98 -9.32
CA GLU A 59 -7.36 7.28 -10.76
C GLU A 59 -8.21 6.32 -11.58
N GLU A 60 -8.14 5.00 -11.31
CA GLU A 60 -8.83 4.02 -12.16
C GLU A 60 -10.25 3.70 -11.71
N ILE A 61 -10.54 3.58 -10.43
CA ILE A 61 -11.89 3.26 -9.93
C ILE A 61 -12.75 4.52 -9.81
N LEU A 62 -12.27 5.54 -9.08
CA LEU A 62 -13.03 6.76 -8.77
C LEU A 62 -12.98 7.82 -9.88
N ARG A 63 -12.00 7.73 -10.79
CA ARG A 63 -11.76 8.74 -11.84
C ARG A 63 -11.46 10.13 -11.25
N GLU A 64 -10.76 10.15 -10.14
CA GLU A 64 -10.36 11.35 -9.43
C GLU A 64 -8.85 11.59 -9.57
N GLN A 65 -8.42 12.81 -9.25
CA GLN A 65 -7.00 13.14 -9.22
C GLN A 65 -6.29 12.34 -8.11
N PRO A 66 -5.17 11.65 -8.41
CA PRO A 66 -4.39 10.95 -7.39
C PRO A 66 -3.91 11.89 -6.28
N VAL A 67 -3.87 11.38 -5.05
CA VAL A 67 -3.39 12.13 -3.87
C VAL A 67 -1.98 12.67 -4.09
N ARG A 68 -1.09 11.89 -4.75
CA ARG A 68 0.29 12.32 -5.07
C ARG A 68 0.36 13.67 -5.79
N GLN A 69 -0.65 14.02 -6.59
CA GLN A 69 -0.69 15.28 -7.34
C GLN A 69 -0.89 16.50 -6.41
N THR A 70 -1.35 16.29 -5.20
CA THR A 70 -1.49 17.36 -4.18
C THR A 70 -0.20 17.61 -3.40
N ILE A 71 0.79 16.72 -3.50
CA ILE A 71 2.06 16.78 -2.78
C ILE A 71 3.14 17.31 -3.73
N SER A 72 3.61 18.52 -3.50
CA SER A 72 4.55 19.22 -4.41
C SER A 72 5.79 18.40 -4.76
N ALA A 73 6.33 17.63 -3.80
CA ALA A 73 7.52 16.79 -3.99
C ALA A 73 7.24 15.51 -4.80
N LEU A 74 5.97 15.12 -4.99
CA LEU A 74 5.57 13.86 -5.62
C LEU A 74 4.79 14.05 -6.93
N LYS A 75 4.25 15.25 -7.20
CA LYS A 75 3.32 15.50 -8.32
C LYS A 75 3.86 15.11 -9.70
N ASP A 76 5.16 15.22 -9.91
CA ASP A 76 5.81 14.94 -11.20
C ASP A 76 6.55 13.58 -11.22
N THR A 77 6.42 12.78 -10.17
CA THR A 77 7.06 11.47 -10.09
C THR A 77 6.40 10.48 -11.02
N LYS A 78 7.13 10.07 -12.04
CA LYS A 78 6.76 8.97 -12.95
C LYS A 78 7.35 7.67 -12.40
N GLY A 79 6.75 7.13 -11.34
CA GLY A 79 6.90 5.75 -10.89
C GLY A 79 8.24 5.04 -11.15
N GLY A 80 9.36 5.58 -10.71
CA GLY A 80 10.67 4.94 -10.82
C GLY A 80 11.36 4.84 -9.45
N PRO A 81 12.38 3.98 -9.32
CA PRO A 81 13.07 3.74 -8.05
C PRO A 81 14.06 4.88 -7.77
N VAL A 82 13.64 5.96 -7.14
CA VAL A 82 14.57 7.04 -6.72
C VAL A 82 14.07 7.73 -5.45
N PHE A 83 13.67 6.97 -4.45
CA PHE A 83 13.21 7.54 -3.19
C PHE A 83 14.21 7.41 -2.04
N SER A 84 15.43 6.88 -2.32
CA SER A 84 16.49 6.78 -1.32
C SER A 84 16.84 8.13 -0.69
N GLY A 85 16.82 9.21 -1.46
CA GLY A 85 17.04 10.58 -0.97
C GLY A 85 15.82 11.28 -0.37
N SER A 86 14.65 10.66 -0.37
CA SER A 86 13.41 11.24 0.16
C SER A 86 13.28 10.98 1.65
N PRO A 87 12.77 11.92 2.47
CA PRO A 87 12.43 11.66 3.86
C PRO A 87 11.37 10.55 3.97
N LEU A 88 11.59 9.57 4.86
CA LEU A 88 10.60 8.52 5.12
C LEU A 88 9.25 9.11 5.54
N GLU A 89 9.27 10.12 6.41
CA GLU A 89 8.07 10.80 6.90
C GLU A 89 7.16 11.27 5.75
N MET A 90 7.73 11.89 4.73
CA MET A 90 6.97 12.34 3.54
C MET A 90 6.28 11.18 2.83
N LEU A 91 6.94 10.03 2.71
CA LEU A 91 6.38 8.84 2.07
C LEU A 91 5.25 8.23 2.92
N LEU A 92 5.43 8.20 4.25
CA LEU A 92 4.41 7.73 5.17
C LEU A 92 3.21 8.68 5.25
N ASP A 93 3.43 10.00 5.19
CA ASP A 93 2.35 10.98 5.13
C ASP A 93 1.52 10.83 3.85
N TYR A 94 2.18 10.62 2.71
CA TYR A 94 1.48 10.27 1.49
C TYR A 94 0.62 9.01 1.68
N TRP A 95 1.15 7.96 2.30
CA TRP A 95 0.39 6.73 2.53
C TRP A 95 -0.79 6.96 3.49
N ARG A 96 -0.61 7.77 4.53
CA ARG A 96 -1.71 8.16 5.44
C ARG A 96 -2.85 8.87 4.71
N LEU A 97 -2.53 9.76 3.78
CA LEU A 97 -3.53 10.47 2.98
C LEU A 97 -4.27 9.52 2.02
N VAL A 98 -3.57 8.59 1.39
CA VAL A 98 -4.19 7.57 0.53
C VAL A 98 -5.07 6.64 1.36
N GLU A 99 -4.60 6.15 2.51
CA GLU A 99 -5.40 5.36 3.45
C GLU A 99 -6.71 6.06 3.83
N GLN A 100 -6.65 7.35 4.18
CA GLN A 100 -7.84 8.13 4.51
C GLN A 100 -8.82 8.21 3.33
N SER A 101 -8.31 8.42 2.12
CA SER A 101 -9.14 8.43 0.91
C SER A 101 -9.82 7.09 0.66
N THR A 102 -9.09 5.99 0.80
CA THR A 102 -9.63 4.64 0.64
C THR A 102 -10.68 4.33 1.70
N LEU A 103 -10.41 4.66 2.97
CA LEU A 103 -11.37 4.48 4.07
C LEU A 103 -12.65 5.29 3.88
N ALA A 104 -12.60 6.44 3.23
CA ALA A 104 -13.79 7.22 2.87
C ALA A 104 -14.60 6.57 1.74
N TYR A 105 -13.96 5.85 0.84
CA TYR A 105 -14.61 5.15 -0.26
C TYR A 105 -15.26 3.82 0.15
N LEU A 106 -14.63 3.03 1.02
CA LEU A 106 -15.09 1.68 1.37
C LEU A 106 -16.56 1.59 1.84
N PRO A 107 -17.11 2.56 2.61
CA PRO A 107 -18.52 2.53 3.00
C PRO A 107 -19.52 2.68 1.84
N THR A 108 -19.08 3.09 0.66
CA THR A 108 -19.92 3.24 -0.52
C THR A 108 -20.05 1.95 -1.33
N LEU A 109 -19.30 0.90 -0.96
CA LEU A 109 -19.30 -0.38 -1.67
C LEU A 109 -20.61 -1.12 -1.42
N ASP A 110 -21.38 -1.28 -2.49
CA ASP A 110 -22.51 -2.19 -2.55
C ASP A 110 -22.29 -3.23 -3.67
N ASP A 111 -23.22 -4.15 -3.82
CA ASP A 111 -23.14 -5.18 -4.86
C ASP A 111 -23.07 -4.61 -6.28
N GLY A 112 -23.67 -3.45 -6.52
CA GLY A 112 -23.66 -2.76 -7.81
C GLY A 112 -22.27 -2.19 -8.09
N GLU A 113 -21.69 -1.49 -7.12
CA GLU A 113 -20.36 -0.92 -7.24
C GLU A 113 -19.29 -2.02 -7.38
N LEU A 114 -19.35 -3.09 -6.60
CA LEU A 114 -18.41 -4.21 -6.73
C LEU A 114 -18.42 -4.87 -8.11
N LYS A 115 -19.61 -4.96 -8.73
CA LYS A 115 -19.78 -5.51 -10.09
C LYS A 115 -19.51 -4.51 -11.21
N ARG A 116 -19.39 -3.23 -10.88
CA ARG A 116 -19.10 -2.18 -11.88
C ARG A 116 -17.79 -2.49 -12.61
N VAL A 117 -17.83 -2.34 -13.94
CA VAL A 117 -16.68 -2.62 -14.81
C VAL A 117 -15.92 -1.34 -15.10
N VAL A 118 -14.62 -1.38 -14.90
CA VAL A 118 -13.66 -0.31 -15.15
C VAL A 118 -12.81 -0.67 -16.36
N THR A 119 -12.62 0.28 -17.26
CA THR A 119 -11.62 0.21 -18.34
C THR A 119 -10.37 0.93 -17.87
N VAL A 120 -9.23 0.24 -17.86
CA VAL A 120 -7.95 0.77 -17.37
C VAL A 120 -7.29 1.63 -18.45
N HIS A 121 -6.82 2.83 -18.09
CA HIS A 121 -6.29 3.81 -19.05
C HIS A 121 -5.01 3.34 -19.75
N ASP A 122 -4.08 2.74 -19.02
CA ASP A 122 -2.79 2.29 -19.55
C ASP A 122 -2.85 0.91 -20.23
N ARG A 123 -4.04 0.29 -20.27
CA ARG A 123 -4.28 -1.02 -20.89
C ARG A 123 -5.53 -1.00 -21.78
N PRO A 124 -5.45 -0.37 -22.95
CA PRO A 124 -6.59 -0.27 -23.85
C PRO A 124 -7.25 -1.63 -24.13
N GLY A 125 -8.57 -1.71 -23.95
CA GLY A 125 -9.36 -2.92 -24.16
C GLY A 125 -9.43 -3.88 -22.97
N GLN A 126 -8.62 -3.69 -21.91
CA GLN A 126 -8.75 -4.49 -20.68
C GLN A 126 -9.80 -3.88 -19.74
N ARG A 127 -10.66 -4.75 -19.25
CA ARG A 127 -11.78 -4.39 -18.39
C ARG A 127 -11.78 -5.28 -17.15
N PHE A 128 -11.96 -4.69 -15.98
CA PHE A 128 -11.95 -5.39 -14.70
C PHE A 128 -13.15 -4.94 -13.85
N THR A 129 -13.61 -5.80 -12.96
CA THR A 129 -14.59 -5.37 -11.93
C THR A 129 -13.88 -4.56 -10.85
N VAL A 130 -14.62 -3.66 -10.20
CA VAL A 130 -14.14 -2.94 -9.01
C VAL A 130 -13.69 -3.92 -7.93
N ASP A 131 -14.47 -4.98 -7.68
CA ASP A 131 -14.10 -6.07 -6.75
C ASP A 131 -12.70 -6.63 -7.07
N GLY A 132 -12.46 -7.04 -8.32
CA GLY A 132 -11.17 -7.58 -8.74
C GLY A 132 -10.01 -6.60 -8.57
N LEU A 133 -10.22 -5.30 -8.84
CA LEU A 133 -9.21 -4.27 -8.67
C LEU A 133 -8.91 -4.01 -7.19
N LEU A 134 -9.91 -3.99 -6.32
CA LEU A 134 -9.72 -3.84 -4.87
C LEU A 134 -8.94 -5.02 -4.28
N TRP A 135 -9.26 -6.26 -4.68
CA TRP A 135 -8.48 -7.43 -4.28
C TRP A 135 -7.03 -7.34 -4.79
N ASN A 136 -6.82 -6.86 -6.04
CA ASN A 136 -5.47 -6.65 -6.55
C ASN A 136 -4.67 -5.68 -5.68
N VAL A 137 -5.26 -4.56 -5.26
CA VAL A 137 -4.60 -3.59 -4.37
C VAL A 137 -4.18 -4.24 -3.05
N MET A 138 -5.08 -4.97 -2.40
CA MET A 138 -4.81 -5.61 -1.12
C MET A 138 -3.72 -6.69 -1.21
N PHE A 139 -3.77 -7.55 -2.23
CA PHE A 139 -2.72 -8.55 -2.44
C PHE A 139 -1.39 -7.95 -2.85
N HIS A 140 -1.41 -6.84 -3.58
CA HIS A 140 -0.22 -6.08 -3.93
C HIS A 140 0.48 -5.52 -2.68
N GLU A 141 -0.28 -4.92 -1.77
CA GLU A 141 0.26 -4.45 -0.49
C GLU A 141 0.87 -5.59 0.32
N MET A 142 0.14 -6.70 0.52
CA MET A 142 0.66 -7.86 1.25
C MET A 142 1.96 -8.40 0.67
N ARG A 143 2.08 -8.44 -0.66
CA ARG A 143 3.29 -8.87 -1.35
C ARG A 143 4.49 -8.00 -0.99
N HIS A 144 4.33 -6.69 -1.11
CA HIS A 144 5.46 -5.76 -0.96
C HIS A 144 5.80 -5.46 0.51
N THR A 145 4.82 -5.44 1.41
CA THR A 145 5.10 -5.36 2.85
C THR A 145 5.86 -6.59 3.34
N SER A 146 5.57 -7.78 2.80
CA SER A 146 6.35 -8.99 3.07
C SER A 146 7.79 -8.87 2.57
N GLN A 147 8.03 -8.28 1.41
CA GLN A 147 9.38 -7.99 0.91
C GLN A 147 10.13 -7.02 1.85
N MET A 148 9.47 -5.95 2.31
CA MET A 148 10.08 -5.04 3.29
C MET A 148 10.49 -5.77 4.57
N THR A 149 9.65 -6.69 5.09
CA THR A 149 10.00 -7.47 6.29
C THR A 149 11.19 -8.40 6.07
N VAL A 150 11.32 -8.98 4.88
CA VAL A 150 12.50 -9.79 4.53
C VAL A 150 13.75 -8.91 4.49
N LEU A 151 13.69 -7.75 3.83
CA LEU A 151 14.82 -6.82 3.76
C LEU A 151 15.26 -6.32 5.14
N LEU A 152 14.32 -6.00 6.05
CA LEU A 152 14.65 -5.64 7.43
C LEU A 152 15.41 -6.77 8.13
N ARG A 153 14.99 -8.04 7.97
CA ARG A 153 15.67 -9.19 8.55
C ARG A 153 17.09 -9.36 8.01
N THR A 154 17.33 -9.14 6.72
CA THR A 154 18.69 -9.20 6.15
C THR A 154 19.62 -8.15 6.73
N GLN A 155 19.07 -7.08 7.32
CA GLN A 155 19.82 -6.03 8.02
C GLN A 155 19.88 -6.24 9.54
N GLY A 156 19.49 -7.43 10.03
CA GLY A 156 19.48 -7.74 11.45
C GLY A 156 18.34 -7.06 12.25
N ILE A 157 17.40 -6.44 11.57
CA ILE A 157 16.27 -5.73 12.20
C ILE A 157 15.06 -6.66 12.27
N LYS A 158 14.50 -6.82 13.47
CA LYS A 158 13.29 -7.62 13.69
C LYS A 158 12.07 -6.83 13.18
N PRO A 159 11.38 -7.30 12.10
CA PRO A 159 10.18 -6.64 11.63
C PRO A 159 8.99 -6.93 12.56
N PRO A 160 7.89 -6.15 12.45
CA PRO A 160 6.65 -6.47 13.14
C PRO A 160 6.03 -7.75 12.58
N ALA A 161 5.17 -8.38 13.38
CA ALA A 161 4.32 -9.47 12.90
C ALA A 161 3.20 -8.89 12.03
N LEU A 162 3.09 -9.36 10.79
CA LEU A 162 2.08 -8.90 9.83
C LEU A 162 1.05 -10.00 9.50
N ASP A 163 1.20 -11.21 10.04
CA ASP A 163 0.26 -12.29 9.77
C ASP A 163 -1.14 -11.97 10.29
N LEU A 164 -2.16 -12.22 9.49
CA LEU A 164 -3.57 -11.99 9.81
C LEU A 164 -3.96 -12.55 11.18
N TYR A 165 -3.39 -13.68 11.58
CA TYR A 165 -3.63 -14.32 12.88
C TYR A 165 -3.52 -13.35 14.07
N TYR A 166 -2.56 -12.42 14.06
CA TYR A 166 -2.37 -11.46 15.16
C TYR A 166 -3.43 -10.34 15.20
N TYR A 167 -4.27 -10.26 14.19
CA TYR A 167 -5.29 -9.21 14.02
C TYR A 167 -6.73 -9.77 14.06
N LEU A 168 -6.87 -11.10 14.16
CA LEU A 168 -8.17 -11.74 14.29
C LEU A 168 -8.78 -11.45 15.66
N PRO A 169 -10.10 -11.29 15.77
CA PRO A 169 -10.78 -11.23 17.07
C PRO A 169 -10.65 -12.58 17.77
N ILE A 170 -10.34 -12.54 19.07
CA ILE A 170 -10.32 -13.73 19.91
C ILE A 170 -11.78 -14.14 20.14
N ALA A 171 -12.16 -15.36 19.74
CA ALA A 171 -13.47 -15.89 20.02
C ALA A 171 -13.65 -16.02 21.55
N ALA A 172 -14.83 -15.60 22.06
CA ALA A 172 -15.15 -15.86 23.45
C ALA A 172 -15.16 -17.37 23.72
N ALA A 173 -14.59 -17.79 24.85
CA ALA A 173 -14.73 -19.18 25.29
C ALA A 173 -16.23 -19.51 25.41
N SER A 174 -16.66 -20.58 24.75
CA SER A 174 -18.03 -21.09 24.92
C SER A 174 -18.20 -21.47 26.37
N ALA A 175 -19.16 -20.84 27.07
CA ALA A 175 -19.52 -21.18 28.44
C ALA A 175 -20.17 -22.56 28.50
#